data_cdfd052687a97ee2b74032757cb57238
#
_entry.id   cdfd052687a97ee2b74032757cb57238
#
_cell.length_a   1.000
_cell.length_b   1.000
_cell.length_c   1.000
_cell.angle_alpha   90.00
_cell.angle_beta   90.00
_cell.angle_gamma   90.00
#
_symmetry.space_group_name_H-M   'P 1'
#
loop_
_entity.id
_entity.type
_entity.pdbx_description
1 polymer ?
#
loop_
_entity_poly.entity_id
_entity_poly.type
_entity_poly.pdbx_seq_one_letter_code
_entity_poly.pdbx_strand_id
1 'polypeptide(L)'
;MSEQANYSGTDASGVGLIGRADDSVLPIGMHDFTEAAHRCVLVDKTMFIADVLDCDASIVVCCRPEGFGKSMNLSMLRAFLERPAVGRADRSLFAGTQIWDAGGGRYRGEYACYPVVSLDFSGAVGSGAAVAGVVRDALSSECVRLLPFLEAPDLPRDKVRHIERVARGAANEDEVDSVLAVLIELLEMACDEQVVLLVDGYDAAWLSRAGIRGTRDDGPTELLDRVLFDAIVAAGDSMRLACLMGECPGPAE
;
A
#
# COMPACT_ATOMS: atom_id res chain seq x y z
N MET A 1 33.10 6.87 -4.32
CA MET A 1 31.84 6.26 -4.84
C MET A 1 30.96 7.45 -5.16
N SER A 2 30.78 7.74 -6.45
CA SER A 2 30.04 8.91 -6.92
C SER A 2 28.54 8.69 -6.68
N GLU A 3 27.93 9.54 -5.87
CA GLU A 3 26.48 9.73 -5.80
C GLU A 3 25.99 10.05 -7.23
N GLN A 4 25.38 9.08 -7.88
CA GLN A 4 24.69 9.31 -9.14
C GLN A 4 23.29 9.82 -8.79
N ALA A 5 23.12 11.16 -8.85
CA ALA A 5 21.83 11.79 -8.66
C ALA A 5 20.80 11.25 -9.65
N ASN A 6 19.61 10.91 -9.16
CA ASN A 6 18.45 10.67 -10.02
C ASN A 6 18.17 11.94 -10.82
N TYR A 7 18.00 11.80 -12.13
CA TYR A 7 17.67 12.92 -13.00
C TYR A 7 16.16 13.19 -12.90
N SER A 8 15.80 14.41 -12.52
CA SER A 8 14.47 14.94 -12.75
C SER A 8 14.60 16.06 -13.80
N GLY A 9 13.93 15.88 -14.92
CA GLY A 9 13.95 16.83 -16.03
C GLY A 9 12.62 16.80 -16.75
N THR A 10 12.41 17.73 -17.68
CA THR A 10 11.27 17.70 -18.60
C THR A 10 11.72 17.21 -19.97
N ASP A 11 10.90 16.41 -20.64
CA ASP A 11 11.09 16.09 -22.05
C ASP A 11 10.82 17.33 -22.96
N ALA A 12 10.98 17.14 -24.27
CA ALA A 12 10.73 18.21 -25.25
C ALA A 12 9.27 18.70 -25.28
N SER A 13 8.33 17.98 -24.65
CA SER A 13 6.90 18.35 -24.50
C SER A 13 6.59 19.02 -23.16
N GLY A 14 7.57 19.15 -22.26
CA GLY A 14 7.40 19.73 -20.93
C GLY A 14 6.89 18.73 -19.87
N VAL A 15 6.87 17.44 -20.19
CA VAL A 15 6.48 16.38 -19.25
C VAL A 15 7.62 16.08 -18.29
N GLY A 16 7.34 16.06 -16.97
CA GLY A 16 8.32 15.69 -15.95
C GLY A 16 8.73 14.22 -16.09
N LEU A 17 10.03 13.94 -15.97
CA LEU A 17 10.60 12.60 -16.03
C LEU A 17 11.38 12.31 -14.76
N ILE A 18 11.34 11.06 -14.30
CA ILE A 18 12.11 10.51 -13.19
C ILE A 18 12.99 9.39 -13.73
N GLY A 19 14.26 9.31 -13.31
CA GLY A 19 15.18 8.25 -13.70
C GLY A 19 16.50 8.77 -14.22
N ARG A 20 17.32 7.89 -14.82
CA ARG A 20 18.62 8.26 -15.38
C ARG A 20 18.49 8.63 -16.85
N ALA A 21 19.22 9.65 -17.27
CA ALA A 21 19.20 10.17 -18.65
C ALA A 21 19.63 9.13 -19.74
N ASP A 22 20.37 8.09 -19.34
CA ASP A 22 20.86 7.03 -20.24
C ASP A 22 19.97 5.78 -20.29
N ASP A 23 18.89 5.72 -19.47
CA ASP A 23 18.04 4.54 -19.40
C ASP A 23 16.84 4.71 -20.36
N SER A 24 16.94 4.06 -21.52
CA SER A 24 15.83 3.96 -22.49
C SER A 24 14.86 2.81 -22.15
N VAL A 25 14.97 2.23 -20.95
CA VAL A 25 14.16 1.08 -20.53
C VAL A 25 12.82 1.57 -19.99
N LEU A 26 11.73 1.03 -20.55
CA LEU A 26 10.37 1.26 -20.05
C LEU A 26 10.04 0.31 -18.89
N PRO A 27 9.23 0.71 -17.91
CA PRO A 27 8.90 -0.08 -16.72
C PRO A 27 7.84 -1.16 -17.00
N ILE A 28 7.97 -1.91 -18.10
CA ILE A 28 6.99 -2.91 -18.50
C ILE A 28 7.04 -4.09 -17.51
N GLY A 29 5.89 -4.40 -16.89
CA GLY A 29 5.75 -5.49 -15.92
C GLY A 29 6.38 -5.19 -14.55
N MET A 30 6.82 -3.96 -14.30
CA MET A 30 7.28 -3.53 -12.98
C MET A 30 6.14 -2.93 -12.18
N HIS A 31 6.07 -3.31 -10.90
CA HIS A 31 5.04 -2.84 -9.96
C HIS A 31 5.62 -2.03 -8.79
N ASP A 32 6.93 -2.16 -8.54
CA ASP A 32 7.63 -1.40 -7.52
C ASP A 32 8.22 -0.10 -8.06
N PHE A 33 7.78 1.02 -7.51
CA PHE A 33 8.22 2.37 -7.92
C PHE A 33 9.71 2.61 -7.65
N THR A 34 10.22 2.14 -6.51
CA THR A 34 11.60 2.36 -6.13
C THR A 34 12.54 1.63 -7.08
N GLU A 35 12.24 0.37 -7.40
CA GLU A 35 12.98 -0.40 -8.38
C GLU A 35 12.91 0.26 -9.77
N ALA A 36 11.70 0.65 -10.20
CA ALA A 36 11.49 1.26 -11.49
C ALA A 36 12.20 2.60 -11.63
N ALA A 37 12.19 3.46 -10.60
CA ALA A 37 12.87 4.76 -10.61
C ALA A 37 14.40 4.64 -10.68
N HIS A 38 14.96 3.51 -10.19
CA HIS A 38 16.41 3.26 -10.30
C HIS A 38 16.82 2.65 -11.65
N ARG A 39 15.91 2.01 -12.38
CA ARG A 39 16.22 1.21 -13.58
C ARG A 39 15.62 1.72 -14.87
N CYS A 40 14.59 2.56 -14.78
CA CYS A 40 13.80 2.98 -15.93
C CYS A 40 13.65 4.50 -15.97
N VAL A 41 13.21 5.02 -17.11
CA VAL A 41 12.68 6.38 -17.22
C VAL A 41 11.17 6.34 -17.00
N LEU A 42 10.70 7.09 -16.02
CA LEU A 42 9.29 7.18 -15.66
C LEU A 42 8.75 8.57 -15.99
N VAL A 43 7.50 8.61 -16.41
CA VAL A 43 6.74 9.87 -16.42
C VAL A 43 6.45 10.25 -14.96
N ASP A 44 6.76 11.48 -14.58
CA ASP A 44 6.50 11.98 -13.23
C ASP A 44 4.98 12.10 -12.99
N LYS A 45 4.45 11.17 -12.22
CA LYS A 45 3.06 11.15 -11.74
C LYS A 45 2.98 11.38 -10.23
N THR A 46 4.03 11.95 -9.63
CA THR A 46 4.11 12.11 -8.17
C THR A 46 3.04 13.04 -7.61
N MET A 47 2.39 13.86 -8.45
CA MET A 47 1.24 14.66 -8.03
C MET A 47 0.03 13.83 -7.60
N PHE A 48 -0.05 12.54 -7.96
CA PHE A 48 -1.02 11.61 -7.40
C PHE A 48 -0.94 11.55 -5.86
N ILE A 49 0.25 11.71 -5.29
CA ILE A 49 0.44 11.79 -3.82
C ILE A 49 -0.31 13.01 -3.26
N ALA A 50 -0.21 14.15 -3.94
CA ALA A 50 -0.95 15.35 -3.55
C ALA A 50 -2.47 15.14 -3.62
N ASP A 51 -2.95 14.52 -4.71
CA ASP A 51 -4.37 14.23 -4.90
C ASP A 51 -4.94 13.36 -3.76
N VAL A 52 -4.16 12.38 -3.29
CA VAL A 52 -4.54 11.50 -2.17
C VAL A 52 -4.48 12.25 -0.84
N LEU A 53 -3.41 13.02 -0.58
CA LEU A 53 -3.23 13.72 0.69
C LEU A 53 -4.19 14.91 0.88
N ASP A 54 -4.59 15.56 -0.20
CA ASP A 54 -5.52 16.69 -0.20
C ASP A 54 -6.98 16.25 -0.19
N CYS A 55 -7.27 14.95 -0.32
CA CYS A 55 -8.61 14.43 -0.21
C CYS A 55 -9.08 14.50 1.26
N ASP A 56 -10.24 15.12 1.50
CA ASP A 56 -10.84 15.22 2.85
C ASP A 56 -11.39 13.86 3.35
N ALA A 57 -11.46 12.85 2.49
CA ALA A 57 -11.95 11.52 2.85
C ALA A 57 -10.86 10.66 3.46
N SER A 58 -11.18 9.94 4.53
CA SER A 58 -10.28 8.95 5.16
C SER A 58 -10.06 7.71 4.27
N ILE A 59 -10.96 7.46 3.31
CA ILE A 59 -10.88 6.33 2.37
C ILE A 59 -10.90 6.87 0.96
N VAL A 60 -9.84 6.60 0.21
CA VAL A 60 -9.69 6.97 -1.20
C VAL A 60 -9.74 5.70 -2.04
N VAL A 61 -10.71 5.60 -2.93
CA VAL A 61 -10.84 4.46 -3.86
C VAL A 61 -10.46 4.91 -5.26
N CYS A 62 -9.46 4.24 -5.85
CA CYS A 62 -8.95 4.54 -7.18
C CYS A 62 -9.23 3.37 -8.11
N CYS A 63 -10.18 3.55 -9.04
CA CYS A 63 -10.53 2.55 -10.03
C CYS A 63 -9.95 2.89 -11.39
N ARG A 64 -9.18 1.97 -11.97
CA ARG A 64 -8.60 2.08 -13.32
C ARG A 64 -8.54 0.69 -13.95
N PRO A 65 -8.66 0.59 -15.28
CA PRO A 65 -8.44 -0.68 -15.98
C PRO A 65 -7.08 -1.30 -15.70
N GLU A 66 -6.92 -2.58 -16.00
CA GLU A 66 -5.63 -3.24 -15.94
C GLU A 66 -4.58 -2.53 -16.83
N GLY A 67 -3.33 -2.52 -16.45
CA GLY A 67 -2.24 -1.86 -17.19
C GLY A 67 -2.13 -0.34 -17.00
N PHE A 68 -3.00 0.31 -16.24
CA PHE A 68 -2.97 1.76 -15.99
C PHE A 68 -2.04 2.19 -14.84
N GLY A 69 -1.16 1.32 -14.37
CA GLY A 69 -0.13 1.64 -13.39
C GLY A 69 -0.65 1.76 -11.95
N LYS A 70 -1.76 1.10 -11.59
CA LYS A 70 -2.33 1.10 -10.23
C LYS A 70 -1.29 0.73 -9.18
N SER A 71 -0.72 -0.47 -9.29
CA SER A 71 0.29 -1.00 -8.35
C SER A 71 1.52 -0.10 -8.26
N MET A 72 1.98 0.45 -9.39
CA MET A 72 3.09 1.39 -9.44
C MET A 72 2.79 2.68 -8.67
N ASN A 73 1.59 3.26 -8.83
CA ASN A 73 1.17 4.45 -8.12
C ASN A 73 1.00 4.19 -6.62
N LEU A 74 0.50 3.00 -6.24
CA LEU A 74 0.38 2.61 -4.84
C LEU A 74 1.76 2.41 -4.20
N SER A 75 2.69 1.75 -4.91
CA SER A 75 4.09 1.61 -4.49
C SER A 75 4.79 2.97 -4.37
N MET A 76 4.51 3.91 -5.27
CA MET A 76 5.02 5.29 -5.18
C MET A 76 4.50 6.02 -3.94
N LEU A 77 3.20 5.90 -3.66
CA LEU A 77 2.59 6.47 -2.46
C LEU A 77 3.20 5.89 -1.19
N ARG A 78 3.40 4.57 -1.15
CA ARG A 78 4.12 3.89 -0.07
C ARG A 78 5.53 4.43 0.09
N ALA A 79 6.32 4.48 -0.98
CA ALA A 79 7.70 4.95 -0.95
C ALA A 79 7.83 6.40 -0.45
N PHE A 80 6.79 7.22 -0.67
CA PHE A 80 6.75 8.59 -0.17
C PHE A 80 6.38 8.68 1.31
N LEU A 81 5.35 7.96 1.74
CA LEU A 81 4.76 8.11 3.08
C LEU A 81 5.44 7.25 4.15
N GLU A 82 5.97 6.08 3.76
CA GLU A 82 6.46 5.09 4.72
C GLU A 82 7.70 5.55 5.47
N ARG A 83 7.59 5.61 6.79
CA ARG A 83 8.76 5.77 7.67
C ARG A 83 9.52 4.45 7.74
N PRO A 84 10.84 4.46 7.63
CA PRO A 84 11.62 3.23 7.81
C PRO A 84 11.58 2.79 9.28
N ALA A 85 11.47 1.48 9.51
CA ALA A 85 11.56 0.91 10.86
C ALA A 85 12.95 1.15 11.50
N VAL A 86 13.99 1.17 10.66
CA VAL A 86 15.37 1.41 11.07
C VAL A 86 16.05 2.35 10.08
N GLY A 87 16.85 3.29 10.59
CA GLY A 87 17.63 4.20 9.74
C GLY A 87 16.88 5.47 9.33
N ARG A 88 17.20 5.99 8.14
CA ARG A 88 16.60 7.20 7.58
C ARG A 88 16.12 6.93 6.17
N ALA A 89 15.01 7.56 5.80
CA ALA A 89 14.48 7.53 4.44
C ALA A 89 15.44 8.22 3.45
N ASP A 90 15.56 7.65 2.26
CA ASP A 90 16.35 8.22 1.17
C ASP A 90 15.54 9.26 0.40
N ARG A 91 15.83 10.53 0.62
CA ARG A 91 15.17 11.64 -0.04
C ARG A 91 15.52 11.77 -1.52
N SER A 92 16.58 11.10 -1.99
CA SER A 92 17.04 11.24 -3.39
C SER A 92 16.01 10.74 -4.40
N LEU A 93 15.14 9.80 -3.97
CA LEU A 93 14.09 9.22 -4.81
C LEU A 93 13.05 10.26 -5.28
N PHE A 94 12.73 11.25 -4.43
CA PHE A 94 11.73 12.27 -4.71
C PHE A 94 12.32 13.67 -4.94
N ALA A 95 13.61 13.87 -4.69
CA ALA A 95 14.25 15.15 -4.92
C ALA A 95 14.13 15.57 -6.39
N GLY A 96 13.55 16.76 -6.63
CA GLY A 96 13.34 17.30 -7.98
C GLY A 96 12.09 16.76 -8.70
N THR A 97 11.28 15.90 -8.09
CA THR A 97 9.96 15.54 -8.61
C THR A 97 8.92 16.62 -8.35
N GLN A 98 7.79 16.56 -9.07
CA GLN A 98 6.72 17.56 -8.95
C GLN A 98 6.18 17.64 -7.51
N ILE A 99 5.96 16.52 -6.82
CA ILE A 99 5.45 16.51 -5.44
C ILE A 99 6.41 17.21 -4.47
N TRP A 100 7.74 17.09 -4.71
CA TRP A 100 8.74 17.65 -3.81
C TRP A 100 8.71 19.17 -3.76
N ASP A 101 8.38 19.82 -4.88
CA ASP A 101 8.33 21.28 -5.01
C ASP A 101 6.91 21.84 -5.00
N ALA A 102 5.89 20.98 -5.09
CA ALA A 102 4.49 21.36 -5.10
C ALA A 102 4.10 22.17 -3.86
N GLY A 103 3.32 23.23 -4.08
CA GLY A 103 2.84 24.10 -3.01
C GLY A 103 3.96 24.75 -2.18
N GLY A 104 5.14 25.01 -2.79
CA GLY A 104 6.31 25.53 -2.08
C GLY A 104 6.96 24.50 -1.15
N GLY A 105 6.77 23.22 -1.43
CA GLY A 105 7.34 22.11 -0.66
C GLY A 105 6.49 21.70 0.56
N ARG A 106 5.20 22.02 0.57
CA ARG A 106 4.30 21.71 1.70
C ARG A 106 4.21 20.20 2.00
N TYR A 107 4.33 19.33 0.97
CA TYR A 107 4.23 17.89 1.15
C TYR A 107 5.50 17.24 1.70
N ARG A 108 6.63 17.98 1.79
CA ARG A 108 7.88 17.45 2.37
C ARG A 108 7.73 17.08 3.84
N GLY A 109 6.76 17.68 4.54
CA GLY A 109 6.41 17.37 5.91
C GLY A 109 5.77 15.98 6.07
N GLU A 110 5.14 15.47 5.01
CA GLU A 110 4.50 14.15 4.99
C GLU A 110 5.47 13.02 4.59
N TYR A 111 6.66 13.38 4.09
CA TYR A 111 7.63 12.41 3.59
C TYR A 111 8.21 11.55 4.70
N ALA A 112 8.04 10.24 4.57
CA ALA A 112 8.56 9.23 5.50
C ALA A 112 8.09 9.42 6.95
N CYS A 113 6.84 9.84 7.15
CA CYS A 113 6.28 10.13 8.47
C CYS A 113 5.48 8.98 9.05
N TYR A 114 4.83 8.16 8.23
CA TYR A 114 3.78 7.24 8.66
C TYR A 114 4.23 5.78 8.70
N PRO A 115 3.79 4.98 9.68
CA PRO A 115 3.77 3.53 9.51
C PRO A 115 2.77 3.19 8.39
N VAL A 116 3.20 2.35 7.44
CA VAL A 116 2.38 1.97 6.28
C VAL A 116 2.12 0.48 6.30
N VAL A 117 0.84 0.08 6.26
CA VAL A 117 0.40 -1.28 5.96
C VAL A 117 0.06 -1.37 4.49
N SER A 118 0.68 -2.31 3.77
CA SER A 118 0.52 -2.46 2.31
C SER A 118 0.14 -3.90 1.97
N LEU A 119 -1.06 -4.10 1.45
CA LEU A 119 -1.62 -5.41 1.11
C LEU A 119 -1.86 -5.52 -0.39
N ASP A 120 -1.53 -6.68 -0.97
CA ASP A 120 -1.82 -7.00 -2.37
C ASP A 120 -2.77 -8.19 -2.43
N PHE A 121 -4.01 -7.94 -2.85
CA PHE A 121 -5.05 -8.93 -3.08
C PHE A 121 -5.34 -9.15 -4.57
N SER A 122 -4.52 -8.63 -5.48
CA SER A 122 -4.73 -8.76 -6.93
C SER A 122 -4.79 -10.22 -7.40
N GLY A 123 -4.11 -11.14 -6.69
CA GLY A 123 -4.17 -12.57 -6.90
C GLY A 123 -5.34 -13.29 -6.24
N ALA A 124 -6.24 -12.59 -5.54
CA ALA A 124 -7.38 -13.18 -4.81
C ALA A 124 -8.52 -13.56 -5.77
N VAL A 125 -8.27 -14.52 -6.65
CA VAL A 125 -9.19 -14.96 -7.69
C VAL A 125 -9.47 -16.47 -7.57
N GLY A 126 -10.65 -16.90 -8.03
CA GLY A 126 -11.04 -18.33 -8.07
C GLY A 126 -11.88 -18.78 -6.88
N SER A 127 -11.60 -19.96 -6.34
CA SER A 127 -12.39 -20.54 -5.24
C SER A 127 -12.14 -19.86 -3.90
N GLY A 128 -13.08 -19.99 -2.95
CA GLY A 128 -12.94 -19.44 -1.60
C GLY A 128 -11.64 -19.84 -0.90
N ALA A 129 -11.21 -21.08 -1.09
CA ALA A 129 -9.94 -21.55 -0.52
C ALA A 129 -8.72 -20.87 -1.17
N ALA A 130 -8.75 -20.58 -2.48
CA ALA A 130 -7.68 -19.86 -3.17
C ALA A 130 -7.60 -18.41 -2.71
N VAL A 131 -8.75 -17.73 -2.63
CA VAL A 131 -8.84 -16.35 -2.11
C VAL A 131 -8.35 -16.28 -0.68
N ALA A 132 -8.80 -17.18 0.20
CA ALA A 132 -8.35 -17.26 1.60
C ALA A 132 -6.83 -17.49 1.71
N GLY A 133 -6.25 -18.28 0.80
CA GLY A 133 -4.79 -18.45 0.71
C GLY A 133 -4.07 -17.14 0.43
N VAL A 134 -4.48 -16.42 -0.62
CA VAL A 134 -3.86 -15.13 -0.99
C VAL A 134 -3.99 -14.10 0.14
N VAL A 135 -5.16 -14.01 0.77
CA VAL A 135 -5.38 -13.07 1.89
C VAL A 135 -4.46 -13.41 3.06
N ARG A 136 -4.36 -14.69 3.44
CA ARG A 136 -3.45 -15.12 4.53
C ARG A 136 -2.00 -14.84 4.22
N ASP A 137 -1.56 -15.12 3.00
CA ASP A 137 -0.17 -14.92 2.58
C ASP A 137 0.19 -13.43 2.58
N ALA A 138 -0.70 -12.57 2.08
CA ALA A 138 -0.53 -11.12 2.11
C ALA A 138 -0.43 -10.59 3.55
N LEU A 139 -1.35 -10.99 4.43
CA LEU A 139 -1.35 -10.60 5.85
C LEU A 139 -0.11 -11.12 6.58
N SER A 140 0.26 -12.38 6.37
CA SER A 140 1.43 -12.98 7.00
C SER A 140 2.72 -12.28 6.58
N SER A 141 2.88 -12.01 5.28
CA SER A 141 4.04 -11.32 4.74
C SER A 141 4.15 -9.89 5.29
N GLU A 142 3.03 -9.21 5.39
CA GLU A 142 2.99 -7.85 5.92
C GLU A 142 3.25 -7.81 7.43
N CYS A 143 2.72 -8.77 8.19
CA CYS A 143 3.07 -8.92 9.61
C CYS A 143 4.58 -9.13 9.79
N VAL A 144 5.21 -10.01 9.00
CA VAL A 144 6.67 -10.23 9.05
C VAL A 144 7.42 -8.93 8.79
N ARG A 145 7.01 -8.16 7.79
CA ARG A 145 7.67 -6.91 7.40
C ARG A 145 7.61 -5.85 8.50
N LEU A 146 6.50 -5.82 9.24
CA LEU A 146 6.23 -4.78 10.24
C LEU A 146 6.67 -5.17 11.67
N LEU A 147 7.09 -6.42 11.91
CA LEU A 147 7.60 -6.83 13.23
C LEU A 147 8.67 -5.89 13.83
N PRO A 148 9.62 -5.32 13.06
CA PRO A 148 10.62 -4.41 13.62
C PRO A 148 10.05 -3.15 14.30
N PHE A 149 8.83 -2.73 13.95
CA PHE A 149 8.13 -1.64 14.65
C PHE A 149 7.59 -2.08 16.02
N LEU A 150 7.33 -3.37 16.19
CA LEU A 150 6.64 -3.93 17.36
C LEU A 150 7.60 -4.42 18.47
N GLU A 151 8.86 -4.03 18.42
CA GLU A 151 9.87 -4.40 19.42
C GLU A 151 9.80 -3.56 20.71
N ALA A 152 9.00 -2.46 20.73
CA ALA A 152 8.88 -1.58 21.88
C ALA A 152 8.36 -2.34 23.12
N PRO A 153 8.98 -2.10 24.33
CA PRO A 153 8.69 -2.90 25.53
C PRO A 153 7.33 -2.64 26.15
N ASP A 154 6.72 -1.51 25.86
CA ASP A 154 5.45 -1.01 26.41
C ASP A 154 4.21 -1.46 25.61
N LEU A 155 4.42 -2.12 24.46
CA LEU A 155 3.30 -2.66 23.69
C LEU A 155 2.63 -3.86 24.38
N PRO A 156 1.28 -4.02 24.21
CA PRO A 156 0.53 -5.15 24.74
C PRO A 156 1.06 -6.49 24.17
N ARG A 157 1.68 -7.30 25.04
CA ARG A 157 2.38 -8.53 24.63
C ARG A 157 1.50 -9.62 24.05
N ASP A 158 0.23 -9.66 24.45
CA ASP A 158 -0.78 -10.56 23.88
C ASP A 158 -1.08 -10.21 22.41
N LYS A 159 -1.23 -8.92 22.10
CA LYS A 159 -1.42 -8.42 20.75
C LYS A 159 -0.17 -8.62 19.86
N VAL A 160 1.01 -8.34 20.39
CA VAL A 160 2.27 -8.61 19.66
C VAL A 160 2.39 -10.10 19.33
N ARG A 161 2.11 -11.00 20.28
CA ARG A 161 2.11 -12.45 20.02
C ARG A 161 1.06 -12.87 18.98
N HIS A 162 -0.07 -12.20 18.91
CA HIS A 162 -1.05 -12.41 17.86
C HIS A 162 -0.42 -12.14 16.48
N ILE A 163 0.19 -10.97 16.29
CA ILE A 163 0.89 -10.64 15.04
C ILE A 163 1.99 -11.67 14.73
N GLU A 164 2.79 -12.06 15.72
CA GLU A 164 3.83 -13.08 15.55
C GLU A 164 3.27 -14.44 15.12
N ARG A 165 2.09 -14.86 15.59
CA ARG A 165 1.46 -16.12 15.17
C ARG A 165 1.01 -16.06 13.71
N VAL A 166 0.40 -14.94 13.29
CA VAL A 166 0.03 -14.71 11.88
C VAL A 166 1.27 -14.69 11.00
N ALA A 167 2.31 -13.98 11.41
CA ALA A 167 3.60 -13.90 10.70
C ALA A 167 4.25 -15.27 10.48
N ARG A 168 4.02 -16.24 11.40
CA ARG A 168 4.55 -17.61 11.31
C ARG A 168 3.58 -18.60 10.65
N GLY A 169 2.41 -18.16 10.19
CA GLY A 169 1.37 -19.03 9.64
C GLY A 169 0.74 -19.99 10.67
N ALA A 170 0.82 -19.65 11.97
CA ALA A 170 0.33 -20.47 13.09
C ALA A 170 -0.97 -19.93 13.71
N ALA A 171 -1.61 -18.96 13.07
CA ALA A 171 -2.85 -18.34 13.52
C ALA A 171 -4.08 -19.16 13.10
N ASN A 172 -5.13 -19.13 13.93
CA ASN A 172 -6.45 -19.65 13.57
C ASN A 172 -7.23 -18.61 12.71
N GLU A 173 -8.45 -18.95 12.28
CA GLU A 173 -9.26 -18.09 11.40
C GLU A 173 -9.64 -16.76 12.09
N ASP A 174 -10.09 -16.81 13.34
CA ASP A 174 -10.46 -15.59 14.10
C ASP A 174 -9.27 -14.63 14.27
N GLU A 175 -8.08 -15.18 14.43
CA GLU A 175 -6.84 -14.41 14.52
C GLU A 175 -6.46 -13.77 13.17
N VAL A 176 -6.70 -14.46 12.06
CA VAL A 176 -6.49 -13.91 10.71
C VAL A 176 -7.50 -12.81 10.43
N ASP A 177 -8.76 -13.00 10.75
CA ASP A 177 -9.84 -12.03 10.53
C ASP A 177 -9.58 -10.71 11.27
N SER A 178 -9.03 -10.77 12.48
CA SER A 178 -8.79 -9.57 13.32
C SER A 178 -7.38 -8.97 13.22
N VAL A 179 -6.46 -9.61 12.49
CA VAL A 179 -5.03 -9.22 12.50
C VAL A 179 -4.79 -7.80 12.01
N LEU A 180 -5.51 -7.36 10.97
CA LEU A 180 -5.30 -6.03 10.38
C LEU A 180 -5.65 -4.92 11.37
N ALA A 181 -6.76 -5.05 12.08
CA ALA A 181 -7.15 -4.09 13.11
C ALA A 181 -6.14 -4.04 14.27
N VAL A 182 -5.69 -5.22 14.74
CA VAL A 182 -4.68 -5.32 15.79
C VAL A 182 -3.33 -4.74 15.34
N LEU A 183 -2.95 -4.96 14.09
CA LEU A 183 -1.70 -4.43 13.53
C LEU A 183 -1.72 -2.90 13.45
N ILE A 184 -2.82 -2.31 12.96
CA ILE A 184 -2.99 -0.86 12.89
C ILE A 184 -2.89 -0.24 14.28
N GLU A 185 -3.59 -0.78 15.27
CA GLU A 185 -3.53 -0.30 16.66
C GLU A 185 -2.10 -0.36 17.23
N LEU A 186 -1.41 -1.48 17.04
CA LEU A 186 -0.04 -1.63 17.54
C LEU A 186 0.95 -0.69 16.86
N LEU A 187 0.79 -0.45 15.55
CA LEU A 187 1.66 0.47 14.82
C LEU A 187 1.44 1.92 15.24
N GLU A 188 0.20 2.33 15.45
CA GLU A 188 -0.12 3.66 15.99
C GLU A 188 0.53 3.85 17.37
N MET A 189 0.35 2.88 18.27
CA MET A 189 0.98 2.92 19.59
C MET A 189 2.51 2.94 19.53
N ALA A 190 3.12 2.14 18.64
CA ALA A 190 4.57 2.00 18.52
C ALA A 190 5.24 3.23 17.90
N CYS A 191 4.53 3.91 17.00
CA CYS A 191 5.06 5.02 16.22
C CYS A 191 4.63 6.39 16.75
N ASP A 192 3.62 6.45 17.62
CA ASP A 192 2.93 7.69 18.05
C ASP A 192 2.48 8.50 16.81
N GLU A 193 1.97 7.80 15.79
CA GLU A 193 1.58 8.37 14.50
C GLU A 193 0.48 7.52 13.86
N GLN A 194 -0.49 8.17 13.19
CA GLN A 194 -1.55 7.49 12.47
C GLN A 194 -1.00 6.57 11.37
N VAL A 195 -1.71 5.49 11.08
CA VAL A 195 -1.32 4.47 10.10
C VAL A 195 -1.91 4.80 8.72
N VAL A 196 -1.12 4.58 7.68
CA VAL A 196 -1.60 4.58 6.29
C VAL A 196 -1.84 3.15 5.84
N LEU A 197 -3.03 2.88 5.28
CA LEU A 197 -3.39 1.57 4.73
C LEU A 197 -3.44 1.66 3.19
N LEU A 198 -2.66 0.84 2.52
CA LEU A 198 -2.61 0.73 1.06
C LEU A 198 -3.03 -0.66 0.64
N VAL A 199 -4.01 -0.77 -0.26
CA VAL A 199 -4.52 -2.07 -0.72
C VAL A 199 -4.60 -2.09 -2.23
N ASP A 200 -3.89 -3.03 -2.86
CA ASP A 200 -4.02 -3.31 -4.29
C ASP A 200 -4.98 -4.49 -4.52
N GLY A 201 -5.80 -4.41 -5.57
CA GLY A 201 -6.74 -5.45 -5.94
C GLY A 201 -7.84 -5.72 -4.90
N TYR A 202 -8.30 -4.68 -4.20
CA TYR A 202 -9.33 -4.82 -3.16
C TYR A 202 -10.62 -5.50 -3.69
N ASP A 203 -10.89 -5.40 -4.98
CA ASP A 203 -12.08 -5.91 -5.67
C ASP A 203 -11.84 -7.20 -6.47
N ALA A 204 -10.63 -7.79 -6.43
CA ALA A 204 -10.26 -8.94 -7.25
C ALA A 204 -11.17 -10.16 -7.01
N ALA A 205 -11.56 -10.43 -5.76
CA ALA A 205 -12.46 -11.53 -5.43
C ALA A 205 -13.87 -11.32 -6.00
N TRP A 206 -14.41 -10.09 -6.00
CA TRP A 206 -15.72 -9.78 -6.59
C TRP A 206 -15.68 -9.84 -8.11
N LEU A 207 -14.61 -9.34 -8.76
CA LEU A 207 -14.43 -9.42 -10.20
C LEU A 207 -14.33 -10.85 -10.71
N SER A 208 -13.56 -11.69 -10.01
CA SER A 208 -13.44 -13.11 -10.29
C SER A 208 -14.81 -13.82 -10.26
N ARG A 209 -15.65 -13.45 -9.31
CA ARG A 209 -16.99 -14.00 -9.14
C ARG A 209 -17.96 -13.56 -10.25
N ALA A 210 -17.89 -12.30 -10.68
CA ALA A 210 -18.74 -11.79 -11.76
C ALA A 210 -18.53 -12.54 -13.07
N GLY A 211 -17.33 -13.11 -13.30
CA GLY A 211 -17.00 -13.96 -14.44
C GLY A 211 -17.49 -15.41 -14.32
N ILE A 212 -17.74 -15.93 -13.12
CA ILE A 212 -18.16 -17.31 -12.84
C ILE A 212 -19.67 -17.34 -12.61
N ARG A 213 -20.45 -17.44 -13.71
CA ARG A 213 -21.90 -17.62 -13.64
C ARG A 213 -22.23 -18.96 -12.95
N GLY A 214 -22.76 -18.92 -11.73
CA GLY A 214 -23.49 -20.04 -11.15
C GLY A 214 -23.08 -20.54 -9.76
N THR A 215 -22.08 -19.99 -9.09
CA THR A 215 -21.76 -20.37 -7.71
C THR A 215 -22.23 -19.30 -6.73
N ARG A 216 -23.15 -19.69 -5.82
CA ARG A 216 -23.57 -18.88 -4.66
C ARG A 216 -22.58 -19.09 -3.47
N ASP A 217 -21.29 -19.06 -3.73
CA ASP A 217 -20.31 -19.09 -2.65
C ASP A 217 -19.93 -17.65 -2.33
N ASP A 218 -20.56 -17.08 -1.33
CA ASP A 218 -20.31 -15.70 -0.86
C ASP A 218 -19.07 -15.63 0.03
N GLY A 219 -18.57 -16.76 0.51
CA GLY A 219 -17.46 -16.87 1.46
C GLY A 219 -16.20 -16.07 1.11
N PRO A 220 -15.72 -16.03 -0.16
CA PRO A 220 -14.54 -15.26 -0.52
C PRO A 220 -14.68 -13.76 -0.34
N THR A 221 -15.85 -13.20 -0.67
CA THR A 221 -16.12 -11.76 -0.51
C THR A 221 -16.35 -11.41 0.96
N GLU A 222 -17.06 -12.26 1.71
CA GLU A 222 -17.24 -12.09 3.15
C GLU A 222 -15.92 -12.10 3.93
N LEU A 223 -14.94 -12.88 3.50
CA LEU A 223 -13.61 -12.86 4.12
C LEU A 223 -12.91 -11.50 3.93
N LEU A 224 -12.92 -10.97 2.70
CA LEU A 224 -12.35 -9.65 2.43
C LEU A 224 -13.09 -8.55 3.18
N ASP A 225 -14.42 -8.63 3.27
CA ASP A 225 -15.23 -7.68 4.02
C ASP A 225 -14.80 -7.68 5.50
N ARG A 226 -14.68 -8.84 6.15
CA ARG A 226 -14.25 -8.94 7.55
C ARG A 226 -12.81 -8.47 7.75
N VAL A 227 -11.89 -8.95 6.92
CA VAL A 227 -10.45 -8.62 7.08
C VAL A 227 -10.16 -7.16 6.78
N LEU A 228 -10.78 -6.57 5.75
CA LEU A 228 -10.45 -5.23 5.28
C LEU A 228 -11.39 -4.16 5.84
N PHE A 229 -12.68 -4.27 5.56
CA PHE A 229 -13.60 -3.17 5.89
C PHE A 229 -13.91 -3.09 7.37
N ASP A 230 -14.07 -4.24 8.06
CA ASP A 230 -14.25 -4.23 9.52
C ASP A 230 -13.01 -3.66 10.22
N ALA A 231 -11.80 -3.96 9.71
CA ALA A 231 -10.58 -3.39 10.24
C ALA A 231 -10.47 -1.87 10.01
N ILE A 232 -10.88 -1.37 8.83
CA ILE A 232 -10.92 0.07 8.53
C ILE A 232 -11.89 0.78 9.48
N VAL A 233 -13.07 0.19 9.71
CA VAL A 233 -14.05 0.75 10.65
C VAL A 233 -13.52 0.72 12.09
N ALA A 234 -12.88 -0.38 12.51
CA ALA A 234 -12.31 -0.51 13.85
C ALA A 234 -11.13 0.42 14.11
N ALA A 235 -10.34 0.73 13.07
CA ALA A 235 -9.17 1.61 13.17
C ALA A 235 -9.54 3.05 13.54
N GLY A 236 -10.69 3.56 13.10
CA GLY A 236 -11.17 4.89 13.48
C GLY A 236 -10.10 5.97 13.33
N ASP A 237 -9.81 6.68 14.44
CA ASP A 237 -8.86 7.78 14.48
C ASP A 237 -7.38 7.32 14.40
N SER A 238 -7.10 6.03 14.55
CA SER A 238 -5.73 5.47 14.40
C SER A 238 -5.26 5.45 12.94
N MET A 239 -6.17 5.65 11.98
CA MET A 239 -5.86 5.63 10.56
C MET A 239 -5.82 7.04 9.96
N ARG A 240 -4.70 7.40 9.34
CA ARG A 240 -4.53 8.66 8.58
C ARG A 240 -5.34 8.66 7.30
N LEU A 241 -5.21 7.59 6.52
CA LEU A 241 -5.95 7.33 5.29
C LEU A 241 -5.86 5.85 4.90
N ALA A 242 -6.85 5.39 4.13
CA ALA A 242 -6.79 4.16 3.35
C ALA A 242 -6.86 4.49 1.86
N CYS A 243 -5.94 3.93 1.06
CA CYS A 243 -5.97 4.03 -0.40
C CYS A 243 -6.17 2.65 -1.00
N LEU A 244 -7.33 2.44 -1.64
CA LEU A 244 -7.74 1.16 -2.23
C LEU A 244 -7.65 1.26 -3.76
N MET A 245 -6.87 0.39 -4.38
CA MET A 245 -6.74 0.28 -5.83
C MET A 245 -7.53 -0.91 -6.36
N GLY A 246 -8.35 -0.69 -7.38
CA GLY A 246 -9.17 -1.72 -8.00
C GLY A 246 -9.56 -1.40 -9.43
N GLU A 247 -10.41 -2.24 -10.02
CA GLU A 247 -10.89 -2.09 -11.40
C GLU A 247 -12.29 -1.55 -11.47
N CYS A 248 -13.11 -1.79 -10.45
CA CYS A 248 -14.46 -1.23 -10.35
C CYS A 248 -14.73 -0.71 -8.93
N PRO A 249 -15.60 0.30 -8.76
CA PRO A 249 -16.19 0.56 -7.47
C PRO A 249 -16.91 -0.70 -6.99
N GLY A 250 -16.86 -0.98 -5.70
CA GLY A 250 -17.54 -2.12 -5.09
C GLY A 250 -19.02 -2.21 -5.48
N PRO A 251 -19.71 -3.32 -5.17
CA PRO A 251 -21.10 -3.46 -5.52
C PRO A 251 -21.89 -2.27 -4.97
N ALA A 252 -22.61 -1.60 -5.87
CA ALA A 252 -23.57 -0.58 -5.46
C ALA A 252 -24.59 -1.24 -4.53
N GLU A 253 -24.79 -0.70 -3.33
CA GLU A 253 -25.86 -1.08 -2.40
C GLU A 253 -27.25 -0.99 -3.06
#